data_19dcbfe674c88789877bd62eb68a804d
#
_entry.id   19dcbfe674c88789877bd62eb68a804d
#
_cell.length_a   1.000
_cell.length_b   1.000
_cell.length_c   1.000
_cell.angle_alpha   90.00
_cell.angle_beta   90.00
_cell.angle_gamma   90.00
#
_symmetry.space_group_name_H-M   'P 1'
#
loop_
_entity.id
_entity.type
_entity.pdbx_description
1 polymer ?
#
loop_
_entity_poly.entity_id
_entity_poly.type
_entity_poly.pdbx_seq_one_letter_code
_entity_poly.pdbx_strand_id
1 'polypeptide(L)'
;PDVIVRVSRSLSSLTVTDIDGKAMFFAPVTTGSQNDPLPIGEWKVNGVQNNPTFNYNPDLFWDADPGHTKATIPPGPNGPVGLVWIDISKEHYGLHGSPEPSKIGRTESHGCVRLTNWDALRVAALVKPGTRVVFVE
;
A
#
# COMPACT_ATOMS: atom_id res chain seq x y z
N PRO A 1 -2.23 -20.48 -6.07
CA PRO A 1 -2.43 -20.82 -4.66
C PRO A 1 -2.94 -19.63 -3.87
N ASP A 2 -3.70 -19.90 -2.81
CA ASP A 2 -4.19 -18.84 -1.95
C ASP A 2 -3.09 -18.36 -1.00
N VAL A 3 -3.04 -17.05 -0.81
CA VAL A 3 -2.08 -16.43 0.09
C VAL A 3 -2.80 -15.50 1.06
N ILE A 4 -2.10 -15.12 2.12
CA ILE A 4 -2.56 -14.11 3.08
C ILE A 4 -1.48 -13.05 3.17
N VAL A 5 -1.87 -11.77 3.05
CA VAL A 5 -0.97 -10.63 3.21
C VAL A 5 -1.13 -10.09 4.62
N ARG A 6 -0.03 -10.03 5.38
CA ARG A 6 -0.01 -9.44 6.72
C ARG A 6 0.91 -8.23 6.73
N VAL A 7 0.42 -7.14 7.28
CA VAL A 7 1.20 -5.91 7.47
C VAL A 7 1.25 -5.62 8.96
N SER A 8 2.46 -5.52 9.51
CA SER A 8 2.69 -5.17 10.90
C SER A 8 3.09 -3.71 11.02
N ARG A 9 2.33 -2.95 11.80
CA ARG A 9 2.62 -1.55 12.07
C ARG A 9 3.90 -1.39 12.86
N SER A 10 4.07 -2.15 13.93
CA SER A 10 5.23 -2.00 14.82
C SER A 10 6.54 -2.42 14.15
N LEU A 11 6.48 -3.38 13.24
CA LEU A 11 7.65 -3.88 12.52
C LEU A 11 7.88 -3.19 11.18
N SER A 12 6.95 -2.35 10.74
CA SER A 12 6.97 -1.71 9.40
C SER A 12 7.29 -2.75 8.32
N SER A 13 6.55 -3.85 8.34
CA SER A 13 6.82 -4.98 7.46
C SER A 13 5.55 -5.55 6.85
N LEU A 14 5.71 -6.16 5.68
CA LEU A 14 4.67 -6.92 5.00
C LEU A 14 5.19 -8.34 4.79
N THR A 15 4.36 -9.32 5.10
CA THR A 15 4.67 -10.73 4.87
C THR A 15 3.53 -11.37 4.09
N VAL A 16 3.86 -12.10 3.04
CA VAL A 16 2.90 -12.91 2.31
C VAL A 16 3.15 -14.37 2.68
N THR A 17 2.11 -15.03 3.18
CA THR A 17 2.19 -16.44 3.57
C THR A 17 1.20 -17.26 2.76
N ASP A 18 1.43 -18.58 2.69
CA ASP A 18 0.39 -19.50 2.23
C ASP A 18 -0.65 -19.71 3.33
N ILE A 19 -1.67 -20.53 3.05
CA ILE A 19 -2.75 -20.76 4.02
C ILE A 19 -2.28 -21.54 5.26
N ASP A 20 -1.12 -22.20 5.17
CA ASP A 20 -0.52 -22.93 6.28
C ASP A 20 0.42 -22.06 7.12
N GLY A 21 0.60 -20.80 6.73
CA GLY A 21 1.44 -19.88 7.46
C GLY A 21 2.89 -19.84 7.01
N LYS A 22 3.25 -20.55 5.95
CA LYS A 22 4.62 -20.54 5.44
C LYS A 22 4.89 -19.23 4.70
N ALA A 23 5.97 -18.54 5.07
CA ALA A 23 6.35 -17.28 4.44
C ALA A 23 6.79 -17.52 3.00
N MET A 24 6.21 -16.73 2.08
CA MET A 24 6.53 -16.75 0.65
C MET A 24 7.26 -15.51 0.21
N PHE A 25 7.03 -14.39 0.90
CA PHE A 25 7.62 -13.11 0.58
C PHE A 25 7.60 -12.20 1.80
N PHE A 26 8.63 -11.39 1.96
CA PHE A 26 8.75 -10.41 3.03
C PHE A 26 9.32 -9.11 2.46
N ALA A 27 8.80 -7.98 2.91
CA ALA A 27 9.31 -6.68 2.50
C ALA A 27 9.13 -5.64 3.61
N PRO A 28 10.05 -4.66 3.69
CA PRO A 28 9.82 -3.47 4.51
C PRO A 28 8.76 -2.60 3.84
N VAL A 29 7.99 -1.90 4.66
CA VAL A 29 6.94 -1.00 4.17
C VAL A 29 6.92 0.27 4.99
N THR A 30 6.33 1.32 4.41
CA THR A 30 5.90 2.50 5.15
C THR A 30 4.41 2.37 5.38
N THR A 31 3.99 2.45 6.63
CA THR A 31 2.60 2.40 7.02
C THR A 31 2.10 3.80 7.38
N GLY A 32 0.88 3.89 7.89
CA GLY A 32 0.31 5.18 8.23
C GLY A 32 1.07 5.96 9.30
N SER A 33 0.67 7.21 9.47
CA SER A 33 1.21 8.13 10.47
C SER A 33 0.32 8.19 11.71
N GLN A 34 0.71 9.03 12.67
CA GLN A 34 -0.11 9.31 13.84
C GLN A 34 -1.45 9.96 13.44
N ASN A 35 -1.45 10.78 12.39
CA ASN A 35 -2.67 11.41 11.88
C ASN A 35 -3.49 10.50 10.98
N ASP A 36 -2.82 9.62 10.25
CA ASP A 36 -3.44 8.64 9.34
C ASP A 36 -2.88 7.26 9.66
N PRO A 37 -3.26 6.65 10.79
CA PRO A 37 -2.69 5.37 11.19
C PRO A 37 -3.16 4.22 10.29
N LEU A 38 -2.34 3.16 10.25
CA LEU A 38 -2.72 1.92 9.58
C LEU A 38 -4.06 1.42 10.15
N PRO A 39 -5.08 1.20 9.31
CA PRO A 39 -6.38 0.72 9.81
C PRO A 39 -6.30 -0.75 10.20
N ILE A 40 -6.05 -0.99 11.49
CA ILE A 40 -5.94 -2.36 12.02
C ILE A 40 -7.22 -3.13 11.77
N GLY A 41 -7.10 -4.35 11.28
CA GLY A 41 -8.24 -5.19 10.98
C GLY A 41 -7.98 -6.13 9.81
N GLU A 42 -9.05 -6.71 9.32
CA GLU A 42 -9.02 -7.67 8.23
C GLU A 42 -9.75 -7.10 7.02
N TRP A 43 -9.06 -7.08 5.90
CA TRP A 43 -9.53 -6.53 4.63
C TRP A 43 -9.34 -7.57 3.53
N LYS A 44 -9.79 -7.25 2.33
CA LYS A 44 -9.63 -8.11 1.15
C LYS A 44 -9.13 -7.29 -0.01
N VAL A 45 -8.38 -7.92 -0.91
CA VAL A 45 -7.99 -7.32 -2.19
C VAL A 45 -9.23 -7.22 -3.08
N ASN A 46 -9.50 -6.03 -3.58
CA ASN A 46 -10.56 -5.82 -4.59
C ASN A 46 -10.03 -6.05 -5.99
N GLY A 47 -8.79 -5.64 -6.25
CA GLY A 47 -8.17 -5.80 -7.55
C GLY A 47 -6.78 -5.19 -7.57
N VAL A 48 -6.10 -5.38 -8.70
CA VAL A 48 -4.77 -4.83 -8.94
C VAL A 48 -4.83 -3.97 -10.20
N GLN A 49 -4.34 -2.74 -10.09
CA GLN A 49 -4.23 -1.82 -11.22
C GLN A 49 -2.75 -1.57 -11.51
N ASN A 50 -2.30 -1.96 -12.70
CA ASN A 50 -0.95 -1.68 -13.16
C ASN A 50 -0.89 -0.28 -13.76
N ASN A 51 0.21 0.43 -13.52
CA ASN A 51 0.43 1.80 -14.00
C ASN A 51 -0.76 2.72 -13.66
N PRO A 52 -1.10 2.86 -12.36
CA PRO A 52 -2.28 3.61 -11.96
C PRO A 52 -2.09 5.11 -12.15
N THR A 53 -3.20 5.79 -12.47
CA THR A 53 -3.30 7.24 -12.41
C THR A 53 -3.66 7.64 -10.99
N PHE A 54 -2.97 8.62 -10.41
CA PHE A 54 -3.26 9.11 -9.07
C PHE A 54 -4.17 10.33 -9.15
N ASN A 55 -5.32 10.24 -8.49
CA ASN A 55 -6.26 11.36 -8.37
C ASN A 55 -5.98 12.09 -7.05
N TYR A 56 -5.19 13.16 -7.12
CA TYR A 56 -4.84 13.95 -5.95
C TYR A 56 -6.04 14.74 -5.45
N ASN A 57 -6.40 14.51 -4.19
CA ASN A 57 -7.41 15.28 -3.48
C ASN A 57 -6.82 15.73 -2.15
N PRO A 58 -6.47 17.03 -2.00
CA PRO A 58 -5.84 17.52 -0.77
C PRO A 58 -6.70 17.34 0.47
N ASP A 59 -8.02 17.25 0.33
CA ASP A 59 -8.92 17.02 1.47
C ASP A 59 -8.72 15.67 2.14
N LEU A 60 -8.04 14.73 1.48
CA LEU A 60 -7.74 13.41 2.01
C LEU A 60 -6.40 13.35 2.76
N PHE A 61 -5.62 14.44 2.75
CA PHE A 61 -4.28 14.46 3.31
C PHE A 61 -4.17 15.55 4.39
N TRP A 62 -3.77 15.15 5.59
CA TRP A 62 -3.61 16.06 6.71
C TRP A 62 -2.48 17.09 6.52
N ASP A 63 -1.46 16.75 5.71
CA ASP A 63 -0.30 17.60 5.45
C ASP A 63 -0.33 18.27 4.07
N ALA A 64 -1.47 18.26 3.40
CA ALA A 64 -1.60 18.89 2.09
C ALA A 64 -1.53 20.41 2.22
N ASP A 65 -0.90 21.06 1.21
CA ASP A 65 -0.88 22.51 1.10
C ASP A 65 -2.31 23.03 0.85
N PRO A 66 -2.81 23.99 1.67
CA PRO A 66 -4.16 24.53 1.47
C PRO A 66 -4.40 25.16 0.09
N GLY A 67 -3.34 25.55 -0.60
CA GLY A 67 -3.44 26.08 -1.97
C GLY A 67 -3.58 25.04 -3.05
N HIS A 68 -3.44 23.74 -2.72
CA HIS A 68 -3.55 22.67 -3.70
C HIS A 68 -5.00 22.42 -4.07
N THR A 69 -5.22 22.05 -5.33
CA THR A 69 -6.51 21.63 -5.86
C THR A 69 -6.45 20.15 -6.26
N LYS A 70 -7.61 19.56 -6.51
CA LYS A 70 -7.67 18.20 -7.03
C LYS A 70 -6.94 18.13 -8.38
N ALA A 71 -6.16 17.07 -8.56
CA ALA A 71 -5.40 16.86 -9.79
C ALA A 71 -5.32 15.37 -10.12
N THR A 72 -5.17 15.09 -11.41
CA THR A 72 -4.89 13.73 -11.91
C THR A 72 -3.41 13.65 -12.27
N ILE A 73 -2.71 12.74 -11.62
CA ILE A 73 -1.26 12.56 -11.81
C ILE A 73 -1.03 11.32 -12.69
N PRO A 74 -0.27 11.47 -13.81
CA PRO A 74 -0.02 10.35 -14.71
C PRO A 74 0.68 9.17 -14.01
N PRO A 75 0.49 7.94 -14.50
CA PRO A 75 1.20 6.79 -13.96
C PRO A 75 2.69 6.82 -14.25
N GLY A 76 3.44 6.04 -13.49
CA GLY A 76 4.87 5.87 -13.71
C GLY A 76 5.62 5.65 -12.40
N PRO A 77 6.90 5.25 -12.46
CA PRO A 77 7.69 4.95 -11.28
C PRO A 77 7.94 6.18 -10.41
N ASN A 78 7.84 7.38 -10.97
CA ASN A 78 7.99 8.64 -10.24
C ASN A 78 6.66 9.23 -9.78
N GLY A 79 5.54 8.56 -10.06
CA GLY A 79 4.24 8.97 -9.54
C GLY A 79 4.08 8.61 -8.07
N PRO A 80 3.16 9.27 -7.34
CA PRO A 80 2.99 9.06 -5.90
C PRO A 80 2.66 7.63 -5.50
N VAL A 81 2.00 6.87 -6.36
CA VAL A 81 1.63 5.47 -6.11
C VAL A 81 2.46 4.47 -6.89
N GLY A 82 3.50 4.95 -7.61
CA GLY A 82 4.43 4.10 -8.33
C GLY A 82 3.80 3.35 -9.50
N LEU A 83 4.26 2.12 -9.71
CA LEU A 83 3.89 1.30 -10.87
C LEU A 83 2.66 0.43 -10.68
N VAL A 84 2.17 0.27 -9.45
CA VAL A 84 1.04 -0.61 -9.18
C VAL A 84 0.26 -0.15 -7.96
N TRP A 85 -1.05 -0.31 -8.04
CA TRP A 85 -1.97 -0.08 -6.94
C TRP A 85 -2.74 -1.38 -6.68
N ILE A 86 -2.63 -1.90 -5.46
CA ILE A 86 -3.41 -3.06 -5.02
C ILE A 86 -4.54 -2.52 -4.14
N ASP A 87 -5.74 -2.49 -4.69
CA ASP A 87 -6.89 -1.94 -4.01
C ASP A 87 -7.42 -2.92 -2.97
N ILE A 88 -7.76 -2.40 -1.79
CA ILE A 88 -8.33 -3.22 -0.72
C ILE A 88 -9.73 -2.74 -0.35
N SER A 89 -10.44 -3.55 0.42
CA SER A 89 -11.84 -3.29 0.77
C SER A 89 -12.05 -2.08 1.68
N LYS A 90 -10.99 -1.57 2.31
CA LYS A 90 -11.06 -0.30 3.04
C LYS A 90 -11.03 0.84 2.03
N GLU A 91 -12.05 1.68 2.04
CA GLU A 91 -12.17 2.80 1.11
C GLU A 91 -10.96 3.73 1.19
N HIS A 92 -10.43 4.14 0.03
CA HIS A 92 -9.25 5.00 -0.14
C HIS A 92 -7.92 4.39 0.28
N TYR A 93 -7.88 3.12 0.64
CA TYR A 93 -6.64 2.46 1.06
C TYR A 93 -6.21 1.39 0.06
N GLY A 94 -4.89 1.20 -0.01
CA GLY A 94 -4.30 0.19 -0.88
C GLY A 94 -2.85 -0.06 -0.52
N LEU A 95 -2.26 -1.03 -1.21
CA LEU A 95 -0.85 -1.33 -1.16
C LEU A 95 -0.26 -0.87 -2.49
N HIS A 96 0.80 -0.07 -2.47
CA HIS A 96 1.29 0.52 -3.72
C HIS A 96 2.78 0.78 -3.70
N GLY A 97 3.34 1.04 -4.89
CA GLY A 97 4.73 1.40 -5.03
C GLY A 97 5.03 2.83 -4.60
N SER A 98 6.30 3.21 -4.71
CA SER A 98 6.78 4.52 -4.28
C SER A 98 7.84 5.04 -5.24
N PRO A 99 7.86 6.37 -5.52
CA PRO A 99 8.94 6.97 -6.29
C PRO A 99 10.25 7.09 -5.51
N GLU A 100 10.21 6.86 -4.19
CA GLU A 100 11.36 7.08 -3.29
C GLU A 100 11.64 5.83 -2.46
N PRO A 101 12.24 4.78 -3.06
CA PRO A 101 12.44 3.50 -2.38
C PRO A 101 13.34 3.61 -1.13
N SER A 102 14.25 4.57 -1.09
CA SER A 102 15.11 4.78 0.07
C SER A 102 14.38 5.22 1.33
N LYS A 103 13.15 5.71 1.19
CA LYS A 103 12.34 6.18 2.32
C LYS A 103 11.39 5.11 2.87
N ILE A 104 11.33 3.94 2.23
CA ILE A 104 10.45 2.85 2.70
C ILE A 104 10.92 2.39 4.08
N GLY A 105 9.97 2.32 5.01
CA GLY A 105 10.23 1.97 6.41
C GLY A 105 10.76 3.11 7.26
N ARG A 106 11.02 4.29 6.68
CA ARG A 106 11.65 5.43 7.35
C ARG A 106 10.77 6.65 7.48
N THR A 107 9.71 6.74 6.68
CA THR A 107 8.80 7.87 6.68
C THR A 107 7.38 7.39 6.91
N GLU A 108 6.48 8.34 7.17
CA GLU A 108 5.08 8.04 7.40
C GLU A 108 4.28 8.27 6.12
N SER A 109 3.22 7.47 5.92
CA SER A 109 2.30 7.61 4.79
C SER A 109 0.98 8.23 5.26
N HIS A 110 0.03 8.36 4.32
CA HIS A 110 -1.32 8.83 4.60
C HIS A 110 -2.29 7.65 4.78
N GLY A 111 -1.84 6.60 5.49
CA GLY A 111 -2.66 5.42 5.82
C GLY A 111 -2.45 4.23 4.90
N CYS A 112 -2.09 4.47 3.64
CA CYS A 112 -1.80 3.39 2.69
C CYS A 112 -0.46 2.72 3.02
N VAL A 113 -0.32 1.48 2.60
CA VAL A 113 0.93 0.72 2.73
C VAL A 113 1.79 0.99 1.51
N ARG A 114 2.95 1.57 1.73
CA ARG A 114 3.87 1.96 0.67
C ARG A 114 5.06 1.02 0.63
N LEU A 115 5.35 0.49 -0.55
CA LEU A 115 6.46 -0.42 -0.81
C LEU A 115 7.38 0.19 -1.87
N THR A 116 8.56 -0.43 -2.06
CA THR A 116 9.31 -0.16 -3.29
C THR A 116 8.48 -0.63 -4.48
N ASN A 117 8.74 -0.06 -5.67
CA ASN A 117 8.03 -0.51 -6.87
C ASN A 117 8.23 -2.01 -7.13
N TRP A 118 9.45 -2.53 -6.90
CA TRP A 118 9.75 -3.96 -7.07
C TRP A 118 8.92 -4.82 -6.16
N ASP A 119 8.88 -4.46 -4.87
CA ASP A 119 8.14 -5.23 -3.88
C ASP A 119 6.64 -5.16 -4.13
N ALA A 120 6.13 -3.99 -4.52
CA ALA A 120 4.72 -3.84 -4.86
C ALA A 120 4.33 -4.71 -6.06
N LEU A 121 5.17 -4.75 -7.09
CA LEU A 121 4.94 -5.62 -8.25
C LEU A 121 4.97 -7.09 -7.85
N ARG A 122 5.86 -7.47 -6.94
CA ARG A 122 5.95 -8.86 -6.45
C ARG A 122 4.69 -9.25 -5.69
N VAL A 123 4.22 -8.41 -4.80
CA VAL A 123 2.98 -8.67 -4.06
C VAL A 123 1.80 -8.74 -5.05
N ALA A 124 1.75 -7.84 -6.02
CA ALA A 124 0.68 -7.85 -7.04
C ALA A 124 0.61 -9.16 -7.79
N ALA A 125 1.76 -9.80 -8.04
CA ALA A 125 1.83 -11.09 -8.72
C ALA A 125 1.35 -12.25 -7.85
N LEU A 126 1.33 -12.09 -6.53
CA LEU A 126 0.96 -13.14 -5.59
C LEU A 126 -0.51 -13.08 -5.17
N VAL A 127 -1.17 -11.92 -5.33
CA VAL A 127 -2.54 -11.70 -4.85
C VAL A 127 -3.54 -11.75 -6.00
N LYS A 128 -4.82 -11.92 -5.64
CA LYS A 128 -5.94 -11.88 -6.57
C LYS A 128 -7.14 -11.25 -5.86
N PRO A 129 -8.20 -10.87 -6.58
CA PRO A 129 -9.43 -10.40 -5.92
C PRO A 129 -9.93 -11.42 -4.89
N GLY A 130 -10.20 -10.95 -3.67
CA GLY A 130 -10.61 -11.79 -2.55
C GLY A 130 -9.48 -12.24 -1.62
N THR A 131 -8.21 -12.02 -1.97
CA THR A 131 -7.08 -12.32 -1.09
C THR A 131 -7.22 -11.57 0.22
N ARG A 132 -7.03 -12.25 1.35
CA ARG A 132 -7.11 -11.64 2.67
C ARG A 132 -5.90 -10.74 2.92
N VAL A 133 -6.17 -9.58 3.48
CA VAL A 133 -5.15 -8.62 3.91
C VAL A 133 -5.40 -8.32 5.38
N VAL A 134 -4.42 -8.62 6.23
CA VAL A 134 -4.55 -8.46 7.68
C VAL A 134 -3.56 -7.40 8.15
N PHE A 135 -4.08 -6.31 8.70
CA PHE A 135 -3.28 -5.25 9.30
C PHE A 135 -3.24 -5.43 10.80
N VAL A 136 -2.03 -5.57 11.36
CA VAL A 136 -1.81 -5.80 12.79
C VAL A 136 -0.84 -4.77 13.36
N GLU A 137 -0.82 -4.65 14.68
CA GLU A 137 0.13 -3.79 15.39
C GLU A 137 1.58 -4.15 15.15
#